data_cf2b35e65fa1ababdf7ef63f251fac89
#
_entry.id   cf2b35e65fa1ababdf7ef63f251fac89
#
_cell.length_a   1.000
_cell.length_b   1.000
_cell.length_c   1.000
_cell.angle_alpha   90.00
_cell.angle_beta   90.00
_cell.angle_gamma   90.00
#
_symmetry.space_group_name_H-M   'P 1'
#
loop_
_entity.id
_entity.type
_entity.pdbx_description
1 polymer ?
#
loop_
_entity_poly.entity_id
_entity_poly.type
_entity_poly.pdbx_seq_one_letter_code
_entity_poly.pdbx_strand_id
1 'polypeptide(L)'
;LIGANASRYSYDQAVAGANNVYNYNGESQTQDLSLTRLLYRDAKRKTSATLKGWHRESKSYIDDAELTIQRRDVAGWQFNLDHREYIQSAVLDLSLGYKRGTGAFDSLPAVEEALNEGTSRMKIWTLDANLNVPFQFENQQYSYSSAFRAQYNDTPLTIQDRLSIGGRYTVRGF
;
A
#
# COMPACT_ATOMS: atom_id res chain seq x y z
N LEU A 1 10.32 -8.87 -16.47
CA LEU A 1 8.88 -8.89 -16.60
C LEU A 1 8.37 -7.46 -16.58
N ILE A 2 7.49 -7.13 -17.52
CA ILE A 2 6.78 -5.84 -17.56
C ILE A 2 5.33 -6.14 -17.17
N GLY A 3 4.76 -5.33 -16.30
CA GLY A 3 3.37 -5.40 -15.90
C GLY A 3 2.71 -4.03 -16.04
N ALA A 4 1.47 -4.01 -16.51
CA ALA A 4 0.61 -2.83 -16.52
C ALA A 4 -0.72 -3.20 -15.87
N ASN A 5 -1.24 -2.32 -15.04
CA ASN A 5 -2.51 -2.48 -14.39
C ASN A 5 -3.30 -1.18 -14.43
N ALA A 6 -4.61 -1.30 -14.65
CA ALA A 6 -5.56 -0.20 -14.52
C ALA A 6 -6.78 -0.73 -13.77
N SER A 7 -7.17 -0.03 -12.72
CA SER A 7 -8.33 -0.38 -11.91
C SER A 7 -9.20 0.84 -11.65
N ARG A 8 -10.52 0.64 -11.64
CA ARG A 8 -11.50 1.64 -11.27
C ARG A 8 -12.40 1.05 -10.19
N TYR A 9 -12.63 1.81 -9.16
CA TYR A 9 -13.52 1.47 -8.06
C TYR A 9 -14.53 2.61 -7.88
N SER A 10 -15.80 2.28 -7.70
CA SER A 10 -16.86 3.22 -7.35
C SER A 10 -17.62 2.70 -6.14
N TYR A 11 -18.11 3.60 -5.33
CA TYR A 11 -18.98 3.30 -4.19
C TYR A 11 -20.14 4.27 -4.16
N ASP A 12 -21.23 3.81 -3.59
CA ASP A 12 -22.44 4.57 -3.36
C ASP A 12 -23.01 4.16 -2.00
N GLN A 13 -23.27 5.13 -1.14
CA GLN A 13 -23.72 4.92 0.23
C GLN A 13 -24.72 5.98 0.64
N ALA A 14 -25.91 5.54 1.10
CA ALA A 14 -26.85 6.41 1.75
C ALA A 14 -26.40 6.73 3.17
N VAL A 15 -26.25 7.99 3.51
CA VAL A 15 -25.85 8.50 4.81
C VAL A 15 -27.02 9.22 5.46
N ALA A 16 -27.48 8.73 6.60
CA ALA A 16 -28.57 9.36 7.36
C ALA A 16 -28.06 10.67 8.01
N GLY A 17 -28.66 11.79 7.64
CA GLY A 17 -28.55 13.06 8.36
C GLY A 17 -29.69 13.25 9.36
N ALA A 18 -29.71 14.38 10.05
CA ALA A 18 -30.70 14.64 11.09
C ALA A 18 -32.17 14.71 10.54
N ASN A 19 -32.35 15.21 9.32
CA ASN A 19 -33.67 15.36 8.70
C ASN A 19 -33.74 14.85 7.24
N ASN A 20 -32.61 14.48 6.66
CA ASN A 20 -32.51 14.04 5.27
C ASN A 20 -31.57 12.84 5.16
N VAL A 21 -31.70 12.09 4.08
CA VAL A 21 -30.72 11.08 3.66
C VAL A 21 -29.92 11.68 2.54
N TYR A 22 -28.58 11.69 2.67
CA TYR A 22 -27.64 12.16 1.66
C TYR A 22 -27.08 10.98 0.90
N ASN A 23 -26.92 11.12 -0.39
CA ASN A 23 -26.20 10.13 -1.19
C ASN A 23 -24.71 10.50 -1.25
N TYR A 24 -23.87 9.69 -0.58
CA TYR A 24 -22.41 9.83 -0.61
C TYR A 24 -21.84 8.82 -1.59
N ASN A 25 -21.29 9.30 -2.69
CA ASN A 25 -20.70 8.44 -3.69
C ASN A 25 -19.28 8.91 -4.06
N GLY A 26 -18.53 8.05 -4.72
CA GLY A 26 -17.21 8.41 -5.19
C GLY A 26 -16.61 7.38 -6.12
N GLU A 27 -15.58 7.82 -6.79
CA GLU A 27 -14.81 6.99 -7.70
C GLU A 27 -13.31 7.15 -7.45
N SER A 28 -12.59 6.05 -7.66
CA SER A 28 -11.13 6.03 -7.63
C SER A 28 -10.61 5.24 -8.82
N GLN A 29 -9.67 5.83 -9.52
CA GLN A 29 -8.97 5.21 -10.64
C GLN A 29 -7.49 5.11 -10.28
N THR A 30 -6.90 3.94 -10.54
CA THR A 30 -5.46 3.73 -10.36
C THR A 30 -4.90 3.09 -11.62
N GLN A 31 -3.79 3.64 -12.10
CA GLN A 31 -3.02 3.11 -13.21
C GLN A 31 -1.58 2.91 -12.74
N ASP A 32 -0.97 1.79 -13.09
CA ASP A 32 0.43 1.54 -12.78
C ASP A 32 1.13 0.76 -13.90
N LEU A 33 2.42 1.06 -14.04
CA LEU A 33 3.35 0.38 -14.92
C LEU A 33 4.52 -0.09 -14.09
N SER A 34 4.89 -1.36 -14.20
CA SER A 34 5.96 -1.96 -13.42
C SER A 34 6.96 -2.72 -14.28
N LEU A 35 8.22 -2.65 -13.86
CA LEU A 35 9.32 -3.41 -14.41
C LEU A 35 9.97 -4.22 -13.29
N THR A 36 9.86 -5.55 -13.38
CA THR A 36 10.50 -6.46 -12.43
C THR A 36 11.67 -7.19 -13.08
N ARG A 37 12.81 -7.16 -12.42
CA ARG A 37 14.02 -7.89 -12.81
C ARG A 37 14.42 -8.88 -11.73
N LEU A 38 14.62 -10.12 -12.11
CA LEU A 38 15.28 -11.11 -11.28
C LEU A 38 16.77 -10.77 -11.21
N LEU A 39 17.27 -10.49 -10.02
CA LEU A 39 18.68 -10.13 -9.78
C LEU A 39 19.53 -11.36 -9.51
N TYR A 40 18.99 -12.27 -8.70
CA TYR A 40 19.68 -13.48 -8.30
C TYR A 40 18.67 -14.62 -8.06
N ARG A 41 19.06 -15.85 -8.41
CA ARG A 41 18.29 -17.05 -8.10
C ARG A 41 19.21 -18.27 -8.05
N ASP A 42 19.10 -19.04 -7.00
CA ASP A 42 19.65 -20.38 -6.88
C ASP A 42 18.58 -21.34 -6.33
N ALA A 43 18.98 -22.54 -5.87
CA ALA A 43 18.06 -23.54 -5.31
C ALA A 43 17.42 -23.10 -3.98
N LYS A 44 18.05 -22.16 -3.26
CA LYS A 44 17.65 -21.74 -1.90
C LYS A 44 17.27 -20.27 -1.80
N ARG A 45 17.62 -19.43 -2.78
CA ARG A 45 17.45 -17.98 -2.71
C ARG A 45 16.89 -17.41 -4.00
N LYS A 46 16.08 -16.40 -3.84
CA LYS A 46 15.57 -15.61 -4.96
C LYS A 46 15.53 -14.14 -4.55
N THR A 47 16.19 -13.29 -5.34
CA THR A 47 16.16 -11.83 -5.16
C THR A 47 15.65 -11.17 -6.42
N SER A 48 14.68 -10.29 -6.30
CA SER A 48 14.13 -9.51 -7.41
C SER A 48 13.99 -8.05 -7.03
N ALA A 49 14.13 -7.17 -8.02
CA ALA A 49 13.87 -5.75 -7.88
C ALA A 49 12.71 -5.36 -8.80
N THR A 50 11.82 -4.52 -8.30
CA THR A 50 10.68 -3.98 -9.03
C THR A 50 10.70 -2.46 -8.96
N LEU A 51 10.64 -1.81 -10.11
CA LEU A 51 10.38 -0.38 -10.25
C LEU A 51 8.95 -0.22 -10.77
N LYS A 52 8.13 0.58 -10.10
CA LYS A 52 6.75 0.84 -10.47
C LYS A 52 6.49 2.34 -10.52
N GLY A 53 5.96 2.84 -11.64
CA GLY A 53 5.30 4.14 -11.74
C GLY A 53 3.81 3.97 -11.53
N TRP A 54 3.18 4.89 -10.82
CA TRP A 54 1.75 4.85 -10.53
C TRP A 54 1.11 6.23 -10.57
N HIS A 55 -0.18 6.26 -10.94
CA HIS A 55 -1.03 7.43 -10.91
C HIS A 55 -2.38 7.03 -10.31
N ARG A 56 -2.89 7.81 -9.37
CA ARG A 56 -4.18 7.61 -8.71
C ARG A 56 -4.98 8.89 -8.70
N GLU A 57 -6.19 8.81 -9.20
CA GLU A 57 -7.20 9.86 -9.10
C GLU A 57 -8.36 9.36 -8.25
N SER A 58 -8.89 10.20 -7.35
CA SER A 58 -10.12 9.91 -6.62
C SER A 58 -10.95 11.18 -6.44
N LYS A 59 -12.27 11.01 -6.55
CA LYS A 59 -13.28 12.04 -6.39
C LYS A 59 -14.39 11.52 -5.51
N SER A 60 -14.97 12.39 -4.70
CA SER A 60 -16.12 12.09 -3.85
C SER A 60 -17.20 13.13 -4.05
N TYR A 61 -18.45 12.72 -3.89
CA TYR A 61 -19.62 13.57 -4.12
C TYR A 61 -20.63 13.40 -2.97
N ILE A 62 -21.39 14.44 -2.69
CA ILE A 62 -22.61 14.40 -1.88
C ILE A 62 -23.74 14.97 -2.73
N ASP A 63 -24.81 14.17 -2.93
CA ASP A 63 -25.96 14.55 -3.77
C ASP A 63 -25.53 15.17 -5.11
N ASP A 64 -24.60 14.49 -5.81
CA ASP A 64 -24.00 14.88 -7.09
C ASP A 64 -23.08 16.13 -7.05
N ALA A 65 -22.91 16.78 -5.90
CA ALA A 65 -21.96 17.86 -5.74
C ALA A 65 -20.56 17.33 -5.38
N GLU A 66 -19.54 17.67 -6.19
CA GLU A 66 -18.15 17.25 -5.95
C GLU A 66 -17.60 17.88 -4.66
N LEU A 67 -17.03 17.05 -3.80
CA LEU A 67 -16.28 17.46 -2.61
C LEU A 67 -14.83 17.76 -3.01
N THR A 68 -14.56 18.96 -3.47
CA THR A 68 -13.24 19.39 -3.96
C THR A 68 -12.12 19.20 -2.91
N ILE A 69 -12.46 19.30 -1.63
CA ILE A 69 -11.58 19.03 -0.49
C ILE A 69 -11.11 17.56 -0.44
N GLN A 70 -11.90 16.63 -0.97
CA GLN A 70 -11.58 15.20 -1.00
C GLN A 70 -11.01 14.73 -2.35
N ARG A 71 -10.94 15.64 -3.32
CA ARG A 71 -10.31 15.32 -4.59
C ARG A 71 -8.83 15.04 -4.38
N ARG A 72 -8.37 13.90 -4.92
CA ARG A 72 -6.97 13.50 -4.92
C ARG A 72 -6.55 13.18 -6.34
N ASP A 73 -5.42 13.70 -6.74
CA ASP A 73 -4.73 13.38 -7.97
C ASP A 73 -3.24 13.27 -7.63
N VAL A 74 -2.73 12.05 -7.55
CA VAL A 74 -1.40 11.78 -7.01
C VAL A 74 -0.68 10.81 -7.93
N ALA A 75 0.55 11.16 -8.28
CA ALA A 75 1.42 10.30 -9.07
C ALA A 75 2.77 10.10 -8.37
N GLY A 76 3.45 9.03 -8.71
CA GLY A 76 4.75 8.76 -8.13
C GLY A 76 5.40 7.50 -8.67
N TRP A 77 6.46 7.11 -8.00
CA TRP A 77 7.15 5.86 -8.28
C TRP A 77 7.46 5.11 -6.98
N GLN A 78 7.67 3.83 -7.11
CA GLN A 78 8.00 2.93 -6.02
C GLN A 78 9.07 1.96 -6.48
N PHE A 79 10.06 1.74 -5.63
CA PHE A 79 11.06 0.71 -5.80
C PHE A 79 10.89 -0.33 -4.70
N ASN A 80 10.93 -1.61 -5.06
CA ASN A 80 10.88 -2.73 -4.14
C ASN A 80 12.03 -3.68 -4.41
N LEU A 81 12.67 -4.15 -3.34
CA LEU A 81 13.65 -5.23 -3.35
C LEU A 81 13.08 -6.39 -2.52
N ASP A 82 12.79 -7.48 -3.19
CA ASP A 82 12.20 -8.67 -2.59
C ASP A 82 13.25 -9.78 -2.53
N HIS A 83 13.38 -10.42 -1.37
CA HIS A 83 14.28 -11.53 -1.14
C HIS A 83 13.55 -12.66 -0.44
N ARG A 84 13.63 -13.87 -1.02
CA ARG A 84 13.18 -15.11 -0.39
C ARG A 84 14.35 -16.04 -0.19
N GLU A 85 14.46 -16.60 1.02
CA GLU A 85 15.46 -17.58 1.37
C GLU A 85 14.83 -18.81 2.02
N TYR A 86 15.28 -20.00 1.60
CA TYR A 86 14.93 -21.28 2.19
C TYR A 86 16.09 -21.73 3.10
N ILE A 87 15.85 -21.68 4.40
CA ILE A 87 16.83 -22.06 5.43
C ILE A 87 16.41 -23.39 6.02
N GLN A 88 16.96 -24.48 5.50
CA GLN A 88 16.50 -25.84 5.81
C GLN A 88 15.01 -26.01 5.45
N SER A 89 14.13 -26.19 6.45
CA SER A 89 12.69 -26.26 6.29
C SER A 89 12.00 -24.89 6.42
N ALA A 90 12.69 -23.87 6.91
CA ALA A 90 12.12 -22.55 7.10
C ALA A 90 12.12 -21.72 5.80
N VAL A 91 11.16 -20.82 5.69
CA VAL A 91 11.06 -19.83 4.60
C VAL A 91 11.09 -18.44 5.21
N LEU A 92 12.03 -17.63 4.74
CA LEU A 92 12.14 -16.21 5.08
C LEU A 92 11.84 -15.39 3.83
N ASP A 93 10.84 -14.50 3.92
CA ASP A 93 10.52 -13.50 2.92
C ASP A 93 10.81 -12.11 3.46
N LEU A 94 11.64 -11.35 2.77
CA LEU A 94 11.97 -9.96 3.09
C LEU A 94 11.58 -9.07 1.91
N SER A 95 10.97 -7.92 2.18
CA SER A 95 10.67 -6.89 1.19
C SER A 95 11.06 -5.52 1.74
N LEU A 96 11.96 -4.83 1.03
CA LEU A 96 12.32 -3.45 1.30
C LEU A 96 11.74 -2.57 0.19
N GLY A 97 10.90 -1.60 0.56
CA GLY A 97 10.24 -0.69 -0.35
C GLY A 97 10.65 0.76 -0.12
N TYR A 98 10.70 1.53 -1.20
CA TYR A 98 10.75 2.99 -1.17
C TYR A 98 9.70 3.56 -2.11
N LYS A 99 8.79 4.38 -1.58
CA LYS A 99 7.71 5.03 -2.34
C LYS A 99 7.89 6.55 -2.28
N ARG A 100 7.78 7.20 -3.44
CA ARG A 100 7.88 8.65 -3.56
C ARG A 100 6.75 9.20 -4.42
N GLY A 101 6.00 10.16 -3.87
CA GLY A 101 5.08 11.00 -4.62
C GLY A 101 5.83 12.08 -5.41
N THR A 102 5.33 12.38 -6.61
CA THR A 102 5.91 13.37 -7.53
C THR A 102 4.84 14.31 -8.06
N GLY A 103 5.25 15.38 -8.76
CA GLY A 103 4.36 16.28 -9.50
C GLY A 103 4.03 15.83 -10.92
N ALA A 104 4.32 14.58 -11.28
CA ALA A 104 4.03 14.08 -12.61
C ALA A 104 2.50 14.06 -12.87
N PHE A 105 2.12 14.17 -14.14
CA PHE A 105 0.73 14.16 -14.60
C PHE A 105 -0.15 15.25 -13.96
N ASP A 106 0.45 16.45 -13.68
CA ASP A 106 -0.24 17.58 -13.03
C ASP A 106 -0.88 17.23 -11.67
N SER A 107 -0.30 16.24 -10.97
CA SER A 107 -0.82 15.77 -9.70
C SER A 107 -0.92 16.90 -8.66
N LEU A 108 -2.07 16.93 -7.97
CA LEU A 108 -2.43 18.01 -7.06
C LEU A 108 -1.67 17.91 -5.73
N PRO A 109 -1.33 19.06 -5.10
CA PRO A 109 -0.94 19.06 -3.70
C PRO A 109 -2.05 18.48 -2.82
N ALA A 110 -1.69 17.83 -1.74
CA ALA A 110 -2.68 17.42 -0.75
C ALA A 110 -3.27 18.63 -0.04
N VAL A 111 -4.57 18.63 0.24
CA VAL A 111 -5.22 19.74 0.95
C VAL A 111 -4.62 19.92 2.34
N GLU A 112 -4.18 18.83 2.97
CA GLU A 112 -3.52 18.80 4.27
C GLU A 112 -2.12 19.45 4.26
N GLU A 113 -1.51 19.74 3.09
CA GLU A 113 -0.23 20.43 2.99
C GLU A 113 -0.30 21.84 3.59
N ALA A 114 -1.42 22.53 3.47
CA ALA A 114 -1.63 23.86 4.07
C ALA A 114 -1.54 23.84 5.61
N LEU A 115 -1.82 22.69 6.24
CA LEU A 115 -1.77 22.46 7.69
C LEU A 115 -0.51 21.71 8.11
N ASN A 116 0.36 21.35 7.19
CA ASN A 116 1.53 20.48 7.40
C ASN A 116 1.18 19.10 8.01
N GLU A 117 -0.01 18.59 7.73
CA GLU A 117 -0.52 17.31 8.27
C GLU A 117 -0.40 16.15 7.28
N GLY A 118 -0.08 16.41 6.00
CA GLY A 118 0.11 15.40 4.97
C GLY A 118 0.55 16.01 3.65
N THR A 119 1.25 15.25 2.82
CA THR A 119 1.69 15.71 1.50
C THR A 119 1.46 14.65 0.42
N SER A 120 1.13 15.11 -0.80
CA SER A 120 1.14 14.26 -2.00
C SER A 120 2.56 13.93 -2.48
N ARG A 121 3.58 14.63 -1.96
CA ARG A 121 5.01 14.43 -2.24
C ARG A 121 5.70 13.53 -1.21
N MET A 122 4.98 12.52 -0.72
CA MET A 122 5.45 11.63 0.33
C MET A 122 6.76 10.93 -0.03
N LYS A 123 7.55 10.62 1.01
CA LYS A 123 8.74 9.78 0.97
C LYS A 123 8.60 8.73 2.07
N ILE A 124 8.44 7.48 1.67
CA ILE A 124 8.10 6.38 2.57
C ILE A 124 9.05 5.22 2.32
N TRP A 125 9.68 4.73 3.39
CA TRP A 125 10.37 3.46 3.44
C TRP A 125 9.49 2.43 4.10
N THR A 126 9.45 1.22 3.56
CA THR A 126 8.73 0.09 4.14
C THR A 126 9.65 -1.11 4.26
N LEU A 127 9.52 -1.86 5.33
CA LEU A 127 10.17 -3.14 5.54
C LEU A 127 9.11 -4.16 5.97
N ASP A 128 8.98 -5.21 5.21
CA ASP A 128 8.15 -6.37 5.52
C ASP A 128 9.07 -7.60 5.66
N ALA A 129 8.89 -8.36 6.74
CA ALA A 129 9.59 -9.62 6.97
C ALA A 129 8.59 -10.68 7.42
N ASN A 130 8.56 -11.81 6.72
CA ASN A 130 7.73 -12.95 7.07
C ASN A 130 8.60 -14.17 7.24
N LEU A 131 8.47 -14.84 8.38
CA LEU A 131 9.16 -16.08 8.69
C LEU A 131 8.14 -17.19 8.89
N ASN A 132 8.32 -18.31 8.20
CA ASN A 132 7.58 -19.52 8.42
C ASN A 132 8.55 -20.67 8.73
N VAL A 133 8.36 -21.33 9.87
CA VAL A 133 9.22 -22.42 10.36
C VAL A 133 8.34 -23.63 10.64
N PRO A 134 8.23 -24.61 9.72
CA PRO A 134 7.64 -25.90 10.03
C PRO A 134 8.60 -26.71 10.91
N PHE A 135 8.08 -27.35 11.95
CA PHE A 135 8.83 -28.22 12.83
C PHE A 135 7.98 -29.38 13.32
N GLN A 136 8.62 -30.43 13.78
CA GLN A 136 7.95 -31.61 14.35
C GLN A 136 8.29 -31.72 15.84
N PHE A 137 7.25 -31.96 16.62
CA PHE A 137 7.39 -32.23 18.05
C PHE A 137 6.46 -33.39 18.43
N GLU A 138 6.97 -34.42 19.16
CA GLU A 138 6.23 -35.62 19.60
C GLU A 138 5.37 -36.27 18.47
N ASN A 139 5.96 -36.47 17.28
CA ASN A 139 5.31 -37.04 16.10
C ASN A 139 4.18 -36.19 15.50
N GLN A 140 3.96 -34.95 15.97
CA GLN A 140 3.02 -34.00 15.41
C GLN A 140 3.74 -32.91 14.62
N GLN A 141 3.13 -32.45 13.55
CA GLN A 141 3.68 -31.36 12.72
C GLN A 141 3.10 -30.02 13.18
N TYR A 142 3.98 -29.06 13.38
CA TYR A 142 3.67 -27.69 13.77
C TYR A 142 4.28 -26.72 12.76
N SER A 143 3.71 -25.52 12.71
CA SER A 143 4.28 -24.40 11.96
C SER A 143 4.26 -23.15 12.83
N TYR A 144 5.42 -22.51 12.97
CA TYR A 144 5.54 -21.18 13.53
C TYR A 144 5.57 -20.15 12.42
N SER A 145 4.69 -19.16 12.48
CA SER A 145 4.64 -18.05 11.51
C SER A 145 4.76 -16.73 12.25
N SER A 146 5.67 -15.88 11.77
CA SER A 146 5.87 -14.53 12.30
C SER A 146 5.87 -13.53 11.14
N ALA A 147 5.21 -12.39 11.32
CA ALA A 147 5.18 -11.29 10.38
C ALA A 147 5.61 -10.00 11.10
N PHE A 148 6.53 -9.26 10.48
CA PHE A 148 6.98 -7.96 10.93
C PHE A 148 6.78 -6.96 9.81
N ARG A 149 6.24 -5.79 10.14
CA ARG A 149 6.10 -4.66 9.22
C ARG A 149 6.54 -3.38 9.89
N ALA A 150 7.34 -2.58 9.18
CA ALA A 150 7.77 -1.26 9.60
C ALA A 150 7.60 -0.25 8.48
N GLN A 151 7.33 0.99 8.86
CA GLN A 151 7.27 2.14 7.98
C GLN A 151 8.04 3.29 8.59
N TYR A 152 8.88 3.93 7.78
CA TYR A 152 9.56 5.17 8.12
C TYR A 152 9.28 6.22 7.04
N ASN A 153 9.02 7.46 7.43
CA ASN A 153 8.71 8.55 6.52
C ASN A 153 9.46 9.82 6.90
N ASP A 154 10.02 10.51 5.90
CA ASP A 154 10.69 11.80 6.05
C ASP A 154 9.73 12.98 5.92
N THR A 155 8.48 12.72 5.53
CA THR A 155 7.47 13.75 5.24
C THR A 155 6.18 13.45 5.99
N PRO A 156 5.37 14.47 6.33
CA PRO A 156 4.03 14.23 6.85
C PRO A 156 3.21 13.38 5.86
N LEU A 157 2.49 12.40 6.35
CA LEU A 157 1.72 11.48 5.51
C LEU A 157 0.23 11.76 5.61
N THR A 158 -0.45 11.73 4.48
CA THR A 158 -1.91 11.68 4.44
C THR A 158 -2.40 10.40 5.12
N ILE A 159 -3.64 10.39 5.60
CA ILE A 159 -4.22 9.22 6.30
C ILE A 159 -4.12 7.93 5.45
N GLN A 160 -4.24 8.04 4.14
CA GLN A 160 -4.19 6.92 3.21
C GLN A 160 -2.80 6.27 3.06
N ASP A 161 -1.73 7.01 3.39
CA ASP A 161 -0.34 6.55 3.26
C ASP A 161 0.27 6.12 4.60
N ARG A 162 -0.45 6.28 5.71
CA ARG A 162 -0.02 5.86 7.04
C ARG A 162 -0.14 4.36 7.22
N LEU A 163 0.81 3.77 7.94
CA LEU A 163 0.72 2.38 8.37
C LEU A 163 -0.45 2.23 9.37
N SER A 164 -1.44 1.45 8.99
CA SER A 164 -2.54 1.10 9.90
C SER A 164 -2.11 -0.07 10.80
N ILE A 165 -2.13 0.14 12.11
CA ILE A 165 -1.91 -0.89 13.12
C ILE A 165 -3.27 -1.29 13.68
N GLY A 166 -3.55 -2.58 13.63
CA GLY A 166 -4.85 -3.11 14.03
C GLY A 166 -5.83 -3.23 12.86
N GLY A 167 -6.65 -4.25 12.93
CA GLY A 167 -7.66 -4.57 11.93
C GLY A 167 -8.04 -6.03 11.98
N ARG A 168 -9.06 -6.40 11.21
CA ARG A 168 -9.64 -7.75 11.23
C ARG A 168 -8.59 -8.88 11.04
N TYR A 169 -7.50 -8.59 10.34
CA TYR A 169 -6.50 -9.59 9.96
C TYR A 169 -5.11 -9.37 10.58
N THR A 170 -4.89 -8.28 11.32
CA THR A 170 -3.55 -7.93 11.82
C THR A 170 -3.45 -8.02 13.35
N VAL A 171 -4.26 -7.27 14.08
CA VAL A 171 -4.30 -7.32 15.54
C VAL A 171 -5.76 -7.47 15.96
N ARG A 172 -6.10 -8.56 16.60
CA ARG A 172 -7.40 -8.73 17.26
C ARG A 172 -7.26 -8.25 18.69
N GLY A 173 -7.95 -7.17 19.05
CA GLY A 173 -8.23 -6.86 20.43
C GLY A 173 -9.21 -7.91 20.97
N PHE A 174 -8.91 -8.48 22.11
CA PHE A 174 -9.78 -9.39 22.85
C PHE A 174 -10.84 -8.58 23.58
#